data_218f17f54d1df713c5ec6071af376388
#
_entry.id   218f17f54d1df713c5ec6071af376388
#
_cell.length_a   1.000
_cell.length_b   1.000
_cell.length_c   1.000
_cell.angle_alpha   90.00
_cell.angle_beta   90.00
_cell.angle_gamma   90.00
#
_symmetry.space_group_name_H-M   'P 1'
#
loop_
_entity.id
_entity.type
_entity.pdbx_description
1 polymer ?
#
loop_
_entity_poly.entity_id
_entity_poly.type
_entity_poly.pdbx_seq_one_letter_code
_entity_poly.pdbx_strand_id
1 'polypeptide(L)'
;MSKIKVKNPVVELDGDEMTRVIWEFIKKKLILPYLDLGIEYYDLGMKSRDDTSDQITIDCANAIKKNGVGIKCATITPDEARVKEFNLKKMWRSPNGTIRNIIGGTVFREPIICKNVPRLVPSWTDPVIIGRHAFGDQYRATDFKVPGKGKLEVKWTSENGKDNKSYEVFNFPGPGVALSMYNFCLLYTSDAADE
;
A
#
# COMPACT_ATOMS: atom_id res chain seq x y z
N MET A 1 11.54 23.15 -28.53
CA MET A 1 10.09 23.03 -28.40
C MET A 1 9.66 23.67 -27.09
N SER A 2 8.56 24.37 -27.05
CA SER A 2 8.00 24.86 -25.79
C SER A 2 7.52 23.69 -24.95
N LYS A 3 7.87 23.68 -23.66
CA LYS A 3 7.38 22.64 -22.74
C LYS A 3 5.88 22.77 -22.50
N ILE A 4 5.23 21.65 -22.32
CA ILE A 4 3.80 21.62 -21.93
C ILE A 4 3.72 21.95 -20.44
N LYS A 5 2.98 23.00 -20.10
CA LYS A 5 2.81 23.41 -18.70
C LYS A 5 1.82 22.48 -18.00
N VAL A 6 2.24 21.85 -16.91
CA VAL A 6 1.38 21.03 -16.05
C VAL A 6 0.85 21.90 -14.90
N LYS A 7 -0.47 21.90 -14.75
CA LYS A 7 -1.16 22.82 -13.83
C LYS A 7 -0.89 22.48 -12.36
N ASN A 8 -0.97 21.21 -12.00
CA ASN A 8 -0.82 20.75 -10.63
C ASN A 8 0.56 20.10 -10.43
N PRO A 9 1.21 20.31 -9.29
CA PRO A 9 2.44 19.60 -8.98
C PRO A 9 2.19 18.11 -8.80
N VAL A 10 3.23 17.32 -9.03
CA VAL A 10 3.24 15.89 -8.78
C VAL A 10 4.07 15.62 -7.54
N VAL A 11 3.55 14.79 -6.63
CA VAL A 11 4.32 14.33 -5.46
C VAL A 11 5.22 13.20 -5.90
N GLU A 12 6.53 13.41 -5.77
CA GLU A 12 7.54 12.41 -6.07
C GLU A 12 8.01 11.72 -4.79
N LEU A 13 7.86 10.41 -4.75
CA LEU A 13 8.30 9.56 -3.67
C LEU A 13 9.48 8.72 -4.19
N ASP A 14 10.68 9.23 -3.95
CA ASP A 14 11.90 8.55 -4.37
C ASP A 14 12.12 7.26 -3.57
N GLY A 15 12.91 6.37 -4.10
CA GLY A 15 13.10 5.03 -3.56
C GLY A 15 14.54 4.71 -3.21
N ASP A 16 14.81 3.41 -3.18
CA ASP A 16 16.12 2.87 -2.85
C ASP A 16 16.83 2.32 -4.10
N GLU A 17 18.14 2.21 -4.00
CA GLU A 17 19.03 1.49 -4.93
C GLU A 17 18.83 1.87 -6.40
N MET A 18 18.69 0.87 -7.28
CA MET A 18 18.56 1.04 -8.73
C MET A 18 17.34 1.86 -9.14
N THR A 19 16.25 1.80 -8.38
CA THR A 19 15.02 2.52 -8.75
C THR A 19 15.19 4.03 -8.68
N ARG A 20 15.96 4.54 -7.73
CA ARG A 20 16.34 5.93 -7.62
C ARG A 20 17.13 6.40 -8.86
N VAL A 21 18.13 5.64 -9.27
CA VAL A 21 18.97 5.95 -10.42
C VAL A 21 18.15 5.92 -11.71
N ILE A 22 17.35 4.86 -11.93
CA ILE A 22 16.51 4.72 -13.11
C ILE A 22 15.46 5.83 -13.18
N TRP A 23 14.81 6.15 -12.06
CA TRP A 23 13.81 7.20 -12.03
C TRP A 23 14.38 8.58 -12.34
N GLU A 24 15.52 8.91 -11.79
CA GLU A 24 16.22 10.15 -12.11
C GLU A 24 16.58 10.24 -13.61
N PHE A 25 16.99 9.12 -14.19
CA PHE A 25 17.26 9.03 -15.62
C PHE A 25 16.00 9.24 -16.47
N ILE A 26 14.88 8.62 -16.08
CA ILE A 26 13.56 8.78 -16.72
C ILE A 26 13.11 10.25 -16.65
N LYS A 27 13.19 10.88 -15.49
CA LYS A 27 12.84 12.30 -15.33
C LYS A 27 13.64 13.18 -16.31
N LYS A 28 14.95 13.03 -16.30
CA LYS A 28 15.84 13.86 -17.14
C LYS A 28 15.67 13.65 -18.63
N LYS A 29 15.40 12.41 -19.07
CA LYS A 29 15.36 12.06 -20.49
C LYS A 29 13.98 12.08 -21.11
N LEU A 30 12.95 11.70 -20.35
CA LEU A 30 11.61 11.44 -20.89
C LEU A 30 10.52 12.39 -20.36
N ILE A 31 10.75 13.08 -19.25
CA ILE A 31 9.72 13.91 -18.62
C ILE A 31 10.08 15.40 -18.71
N LEU A 32 11.14 15.81 -18.04
CA LEU A 32 11.50 17.22 -17.90
C LEU A 32 11.90 17.94 -19.21
N PRO A 33 12.36 17.27 -20.28
CA PRO A 33 12.56 17.93 -21.57
C PRO A 33 11.25 18.42 -22.20
N TYR A 34 10.11 17.75 -21.92
CA TYR A 34 8.83 17.99 -22.57
C TYR A 34 7.83 18.71 -21.68
N LEU A 35 7.93 18.53 -20.36
CA LEU A 35 6.98 19.06 -19.38
C LEU A 35 7.62 20.14 -18.51
N ASP A 36 6.85 21.22 -18.29
CA ASP A 36 7.07 22.18 -17.22
C ASP A 36 6.23 21.73 -16.03
N LEU A 37 6.84 20.93 -15.15
CA LEU A 37 6.19 20.19 -14.08
C LEU A 37 6.75 20.61 -12.72
N GLY A 38 5.90 21.07 -11.83
CA GLY A 38 6.22 21.22 -10.41
C GLY A 38 6.33 19.86 -9.73
N ILE A 39 7.41 19.63 -8.99
CA ILE A 39 7.64 18.37 -8.26
C ILE A 39 7.78 18.70 -6.77
N GLU A 40 6.92 18.08 -5.95
CA GLU A 40 7.03 18.05 -4.50
C GLU A 40 7.72 16.75 -4.10
N TYR A 41 9.00 16.84 -3.71
CA TYR A 41 9.89 15.69 -3.54
C TYR A 41 9.93 15.18 -2.11
N TYR A 42 9.84 13.85 -1.96
CA TYR A 42 10.01 13.12 -0.71
C TYR A 42 10.98 11.94 -0.91
N ASP A 43 12.02 11.89 -0.09
CA ASP A 43 12.97 10.77 -0.09
C ASP A 43 12.45 9.64 0.80
N LEU A 44 11.93 8.58 0.22
CA LEU A 44 11.52 7.36 0.94
C LEU A 44 12.60 6.28 1.01
N GLY A 45 13.86 6.65 0.76
CA GLY A 45 14.98 5.75 0.98
C GLY A 45 15.10 5.33 2.45
N MET A 46 15.71 4.19 2.68
CA MET A 46 15.80 3.55 3.99
C MET A 46 16.34 4.48 5.08
N LYS A 47 17.41 5.22 4.76
CA LYS A 47 18.02 6.15 5.71
C LYS A 47 17.10 7.30 6.10
N SER A 48 16.46 7.94 5.12
CA SER A 48 15.55 9.06 5.37
C SER A 48 14.34 8.64 6.21
N ARG A 49 13.81 7.45 5.94
CA ARG A 49 12.71 6.86 6.72
C ARG A 49 13.13 6.57 8.17
N ASP A 50 14.35 6.04 8.38
CA ASP A 50 14.86 5.76 9.71
C ASP A 50 15.14 7.04 10.50
N ASP A 51 15.78 8.04 9.86
CA ASP A 51 16.07 9.34 10.44
C ASP A 51 14.78 10.05 10.92
N THR A 52 13.72 9.99 10.13
CA THR A 52 12.42 10.60 10.43
C THR A 52 11.47 9.72 11.24
N SER A 53 11.92 8.54 11.67
CA SER A 53 11.06 7.53 12.33
C SER A 53 9.81 7.20 11.50
N ASP A 54 9.97 7.11 10.19
CA ASP A 54 8.96 6.85 9.14
C ASP A 54 7.88 7.93 8.99
N GLN A 55 8.05 9.11 9.63
CA GLN A 55 7.11 10.23 9.51
C GLN A 55 7.01 10.72 8.07
N ILE A 56 8.12 10.70 7.32
CA ILE A 56 8.16 11.09 5.90
C ILE A 56 7.18 10.30 5.03
N THR A 57 6.91 9.03 5.37
CA THR A 57 5.93 8.19 4.67
C THR A 57 4.50 8.70 4.88
N ILE A 58 4.19 9.23 6.06
CA ILE A 58 2.89 9.83 6.38
C ILE A 58 2.76 11.17 5.67
N ASP A 59 3.80 11.98 5.70
CA ASP A 59 3.81 13.32 5.12
C ASP A 59 3.61 13.27 3.60
N CYS A 60 4.33 12.38 2.90
CA CYS A 60 4.17 12.20 1.47
C CYS A 60 2.77 11.68 1.08
N ALA A 61 2.17 10.79 1.88
CA ALA A 61 0.82 10.32 1.63
C ALA A 61 -0.23 11.45 1.77
N ASN A 62 -0.06 12.33 2.74
CA ASN A 62 -0.90 13.51 2.89
C ASN A 62 -0.68 14.53 1.77
N ALA A 63 0.55 14.69 1.29
CA ALA A 63 0.86 15.50 0.12
C ALA A 63 0.16 14.96 -1.15
N ILE A 64 0.11 13.65 -1.34
CA ILE A 64 -0.65 13.04 -2.45
C ILE A 64 -2.14 13.35 -2.34
N LYS A 65 -2.73 13.26 -1.14
CA LYS A 65 -4.12 13.63 -0.93
C LYS A 65 -4.40 15.09 -1.32
N LYS A 66 -3.48 15.98 -0.99
CA LYS A 66 -3.59 17.42 -1.28
C LYS A 66 -3.45 17.71 -2.78
N ASN A 67 -2.48 17.11 -3.44
CA ASN A 67 -2.12 17.41 -4.83
C ASN A 67 -2.88 16.53 -5.85
N GLY A 68 -3.48 15.42 -5.40
CA GLY A 68 -4.28 14.51 -6.22
C GLY A 68 -3.49 13.47 -7.00
N VAL A 69 -2.15 13.59 -7.09
CA VAL A 69 -1.30 12.65 -7.83
C VAL A 69 0.07 12.49 -7.18
N GLY A 70 0.55 11.25 -7.18
CA GLY A 70 1.89 10.92 -6.71
C GLY A 70 2.53 9.80 -7.54
N ILE A 71 3.84 9.84 -7.67
CA ILE A 71 4.64 8.80 -8.32
C ILE A 71 5.60 8.22 -7.27
N LYS A 72 5.54 6.92 -7.07
CA LYS A 72 6.37 6.24 -6.09
C LYS A 72 7.35 5.27 -6.74
N CYS A 73 8.63 5.44 -6.43
CA CYS A 73 9.66 4.47 -6.73
C CYS A 73 9.60 3.27 -5.78
N ALA A 74 10.23 2.17 -6.14
CA ALA A 74 10.35 1.01 -5.26
C ALA A 74 11.21 1.35 -4.04
N THR A 75 10.79 0.84 -2.88
CA THR A 75 11.45 1.04 -1.59
C THR A 75 11.75 -0.31 -0.94
N ILE A 76 12.83 -0.38 -0.20
CA ILE A 76 13.16 -1.55 0.61
C ILE A 76 12.17 -1.65 1.78
N THR A 77 11.62 -2.84 1.99
CA THR A 77 10.96 -3.19 3.25
C THR A 77 11.95 -4.02 4.05
N PRO A 78 12.48 -3.51 5.17
CA PRO A 78 13.54 -4.19 5.90
C PRO A 78 13.03 -5.47 6.57
N ASP A 79 13.83 -6.51 6.46
CA ASP A 79 13.79 -7.70 7.30
C ASP A 79 14.86 -7.60 8.41
N GLU A 80 15.00 -8.63 9.21
CA GLU A 80 15.97 -8.66 10.31
C GLU A 80 17.42 -8.51 9.84
N ALA A 81 17.75 -9.01 8.65
CA ALA A 81 19.08 -8.88 8.07
C ALA A 81 19.34 -7.43 7.63
N ARG A 82 18.39 -6.80 6.98
CA ARG A 82 18.46 -5.39 6.56
C ARG A 82 18.49 -4.42 7.73
N VAL A 83 17.78 -4.72 8.82
CA VAL A 83 17.86 -3.92 10.06
C VAL A 83 19.29 -3.87 10.59
N LYS A 84 20.00 -4.99 10.59
CA LYS A 84 21.41 -5.06 11.01
C LYS A 84 22.34 -4.38 10.01
N GLU A 85 22.16 -4.66 8.72
CA GLU A 85 22.99 -4.11 7.63
C GLU A 85 22.98 -2.57 7.63
N PHE A 86 21.80 -1.99 7.74
CA PHE A 86 21.60 -0.52 7.73
C PHE A 86 21.62 0.11 9.10
N ASN A 87 21.82 -0.67 10.17
CA ASN A 87 21.78 -0.21 11.55
C ASN A 87 20.52 0.62 11.89
N LEU A 88 19.36 0.08 11.53
CA LEU A 88 18.08 0.78 11.68
C LEU A 88 17.60 0.74 13.14
N LYS A 89 16.87 1.77 13.54
CA LYS A 89 16.24 1.88 14.87
C LYS A 89 15.24 0.75 15.11
N LYS A 90 14.55 0.29 14.07
CA LYS A 90 13.62 -0.83 14.11
C LYS A 90 13.30 -1.36 12.71
N MET A 91 12.61 -2.48 12.64
CA MET A 91 12.06 -3.03 11.39
C MET A 91 10.83 -2.22 10.97
N TRP A 92 11.03 -1.26 10.03
CA TRP A 92 9.96 -0.41 9.52
C TRP A 92 8.97 -1.18 8.67
N ARG A 93 7.70 -0.80 8.76
CA ARG A 93 6.64 -1.37 7.92
C ARG A 93 6.84 -0.97 6.45
N SER A 94 6.18 -1.71 5.55
CA SER A 94 6.18 -1.35 4.13
C SER A 94 5.52 0.02 3.91
N PRO A 95 6.22 0.99 3.30
CA PRO A 95 5.62 2.29 2.98
C PRO A 95 4.42 2.18 2.05
N ASN A 96 4.40 1.15 1.19
CA ASN A 96 3.30 0.90 0.27
C ASN A 96 1.97 0.68 1.00
N GLY A 97 2.00 -0.07 2.11
CA GLY A 97 0.83 -0.29 2.95
C GLY A 97 0.38 1.00 3.64
N THR A 98 1.31 1.72 4.27
CA THR A 98 1.04 2.97 4.97
C THR A 98 0.42 4.02 4.03
N ILE A 99 1.03 4.24 2.87
CA ILE A 99 0.55 5.23 1.88
C ILE A 99 -0.85 4.88 1.39
N ARG A 100 -1.08 3.63 0.96
CA ARG A 100 -2.41 3.19 0.50
C ARG A 100 -3.48 3.33 1.55
N ASN A 101 -3.15 2.98 2.79
CA ASN A 101 -4.08 3.10 3.91
C ASN A 101 -4.46 4.55 4.21
N ILE A 102 -3.50 5.47 4.11
CA ILE A 102 -3.75 6.91 4.32
C ILE A 102 -4.57 7.49 3.15
N ILE A 103 -4.23 7.14 1.91
CA ILE A 103 -4.95 7.59 0.72
C ILE A 103 -6.38 7.03 0.70
N GLY A 104 -6.57 5.79 1.18
CA GLY A 104 -7.89 5.18 1.32
C GLY A 104 -8.53 4.74 0.01
N GLY A 105 -7.74 4.46 -1.01
CA GLY A 105 -8.22 4.11 -2.34
C GLY A 105 -8.24 2.61 -2.63
N THR A 106 -8.93 2.27 -3.72
CA THR A 106 -8.89 0.94 -4.34
C THR A 106 -8.03 1.01 -5.60
N VAL A 107 -7.17 0.02 -5.80
CA VAL A 107 -6.35 -0.11 -7.00
C VAL A 107 -6.92 -1.21 -7.87
N PHE A 108 -7.40 -0.86 -9.05
CA PHE A 108 -7.80 -1.82 -10.07
C PHE A 108 -6.62 -2.07 -11.02
N ARG A 109 -6.33 -3.34 -11.24
CA ARG A 109 -5.29 -3.79 -12.17
C ARG A 109 -5.95 -4.47 -13.34
N GLU A 110 -6.13 -3.72 -14.41
CA GLU A 110 -6.59 -4.23 -15.69
C GLU A 110 -5.39 -4.73 -16.50
N PRO A 111 -5.42 -5.96 -17.05
CA PRO A 111 -4.34 -6.46 -17.88
C PRO A 111 -4.31 -5.75 -19.23
N ILE A 112 -3.11 -5.42 -19.68
CA ILE A 112 -2.90 -4.94 -21.05
C ILE A 112 -2.83 -6.16 -21.97
N ILE A 113 -3.85 -6.34 -22.83
CA ILE A 113 -3.93 -7.46 -23.77
C ILE A 113 -3.41 -7.01 -25.14
N CYS A 114 -2.25 -7.54 -25.53
CA CYS A 114 -1.67 -7.30 -26.85
C CYS A 114 -2.09 -8.41 -27.82
N LYS A 115 -2.60 -8.04 -29.01
CA LYS A 115 -3.05 -9.00 -30.02
C LYS A 115 -1.94 -9.91 -30.57
N ASN A 116 -0.71 -9.41 -30.59
CA ASN A 116 0.46 -10.10 -31.12
C ASN A 116 1.31 -10.82 -30.06
N VAL A 117 0.87 -10.84 -28.81
CA VAL A 117 1.55 -11.54 -27.72
C VAL A 117 0.67 -12.71 -27.27
N PRO A 118 1.17 -13.96 -27.37
CA PRO A 118 0.42 -15.13 -26.92
C PRO A 118 0.12 -15.03 -25.41
N ARG A 119 -1.09 -15.41 -25.02
CA ARG A 119 -1.48 -15.46 -23.61
C ARG A 119 -0.90 -16.73 -22.96
N LEU A 120 -0.52 -16.61 -21.69
CA LEU A 120 -0.08 -17.77 -20.89
C LEU A 120 -1.19 -18.82 -20.75
N VAL A 121 -2.45 -18.38 -20.67
CA VAL A 121 -3.63 -19.24 -20.62
C VAL A 121 -4.49 -18.90 -21.85
N PRO A 122 -4.39 -19.66 -22.95
CA PRO A 122 -5.07 -19.33 -24.21
C PRO A 122 -6.60 -19.24 -24.11
N SER A 123 -7.21 -20.01 -23.20
CA SER A 123 -8.65 -20.04 -22.97
C SER A 123 -9.22 -18.80 -22.27
N TRP A 124 -8.36 -17.97 -21.66
CA TRP A 124 -8.81 -16.72 -21.04
C TRP A 124 -8.98 -15.65 -22.11
N THR A 125 -10.20 -15.49 -22.59
CA THR A 125 -10.54 -14.53 -23.66
C THR A 125 -10.82 -13.13 -23.12
N ASP A 126 -11.34 -13.07 -21.90
CA ASP A 126 -11.71 -11.82 -21.25
C ASP A 126 -10.67 -11.38 -20.24
N PRO A 127 -10.53 -10.06 -19.99
CA PRO A 127 -9.59 -9.56 -19.00
C PRO A 127 -10.06 -9.91 -17.58
N VAL A 128 -9.14 -10.39 -16.75
CA VAL A 128 -9.37 -10.56 -15.31
C VAL A 128 -8.86 -9.32 -14.59
N ILE A 129 -9.78 -8.54 -14.04
CA ILE A 129 -9.45 -7.31 -13.31
C ILE A 129 -9.26 -7.65 -11.84
N ILE A 130 -8.11 -7.26 -11.27
CA ILE A 130 -7.81 -7.49 -9.87
C ILE A 130 -7.91 -6.17 -9.11
N GLY A 131 -8.89 -6.09 -8.19
CA GLY A 131 -9.04 -4.99 -7.25
C GLY A 131 -8.22 -5.23 -5.98
N ARG A 132 -7.46 -4.24 -5.55
CA ARG A 132 -6.81 -4.22 -4.25
C ARG A 132 -7.23 -2.98 -3.48
N HIS A 133 -7.75 -3.16 -2.29
CA HIS A 133 -8.28 -2.07 -1.46
C HIS A 133 -7.45 -1.84 -0.19
N ALA A 134 -7.69 -0.72 0.47
CA ALA A 134 -6.97 -0.32 1.68
C ALA A 134 -7.49 -0.99 2.97
N PHE A 135 -8.64 -1.66 2.91
CA PHE A 135 -9.29 -2.31 4.05
C PHE A 135 -9.29 -3.82 3.88
N GLY A 136 -9.37 -4.56 4.98
CA GLY A 136 -9.31 -6.02 4.96
C GLY A 136 -7.96 -6.59 4.49
N ASP A 137 -6.91 -5.78 4.51
CA ASP A 137 -5.55 -6.16 4.15
C ASP A 137 -4.80 -6.63 5.40
N GLN A 138 -3.85 -7.55 5.23
CA GLN A 138 -2.96 -8.02 6.29
C GLN A 138 -2.19 -6.88 6.98
N TYR A 139 -1.93 -5.76 6.30
CA TYR A 139 -1.28 -4.58 6.88
C TYR A 139 -2.16 -3.81 7.87
N ARG A 140 -3.47 -4.06 7.88
CA ARG A 140 -4.43 -3.54 8.87
C ARG A 140 -4.99 -4.62 9.78
N ALA A 141 -4.51 -5.84 9.67
CA ALA A 141 -4.87 -6.90 10.57
C ALA A 141 -4.39 -6.61 11.99
N THR A 142 -5.16 -7.05 12.96
CA THR A 142 -4.74 -7.13 14.35
C THR A 142 -4.37 -8.58 14.61
N ASP A 143 -3.10 -8.84 14.87
CA ASP A 143 -2.59 -10.17 15.16
C ASP A 143 -1.89 -10.22 16.51
N PHE A 144 -1.94 -11.39 17.14
CA PHE A 144 -1.25 -11.64 18.40
C PHE A 144 -0.95 -13.13 18.60
N LYS A 145 0.09 -13.41 19.39
CA LYS A 145 0.42 -14.77 19.80
C LYS A 145 -0.55 -15.23 20.89
N VAL A 146 -1.19 -16.36 20.66
CA VAL A 146 -2.00 -17.04 21.67
C VAL A 146 -1.06 -17.89 22.53
N PRO A 147 -0.94 -17.62 23.84
CA PRO A 147 0.07 -18.27 24.66
C PRO A 147 -0.23 -19.72 25.05
N GLY A 148 -1.48 -20.17 24.93
CA GLY A 148 -1.88 -21.49 25.35
C GLY A 148 -3.33 -21.83 25.03
N LYS A 149 -3.88 -22.83 25.72
CA LYS A 149 -5.29 -23.20 25.58
C LYS A 149 -6.21 -22.03 25.90
N GLY A 150 -7.22 -21.82 25.06
CA GLY A 150 -8.16 -20.73 25.30
C GLY A 150 -9.12 -20.50 24.14
N LYS A 151 -10.13 -19.71 24.37
CA LYS A 151 -11.18 -19.38 23.41
C LYS A 151 -10.90 -18.04 22.76
N LEU A 152 -10.97 -17.99 21.43
CA LEU A 152 -10.98 -16.75 20.66
C LEU A 152 -12.40 -16.35 20.34
N GLU A 153 -12.76 -15.13 20.70
CA GLU A 153 -14.06 -14.54 20.39
C GLU A 153 -13.88 -13.21 19.66
N VAL A 154 -14.78 -12.92 18.73
CA VAL A 154 -14.94 -11.60 18.12
C VAL A 154 -16.18 -10.95 18.70
N LYS A 155 -16.01 -9.79 19.27
CA LYS A 155 -17.10 -9.00 19.86
C LYS A 155 -17.25 -7.67 19.14
N TRP A 156 -18.48 -7.36 18.74
CA TRP A 156 -18.87 -6.03 18.27
C TRP A 156 -19.82 -5.39 19.27
N THR A 157 -19.60 -4.12 19.56
CA THR A 157 -20.45 -3.33 20.47
C THR A 157 -20.84 -2.04 19.75
N SER A 158 -22.13 -1.73 19.72
CA SER A 158 -22.62 -0.46 19.18
C SER A 158 -22.16 0.72 20.03
N GLU A 159 -22.05 1.90 19.44
CA GLU A 159 -21.61 3.13 20.11
C GLU A 159 -22.49 3.45 21.34
N ASN A 160 -23.77 3.23 21.24
CA ASN A 160 -24.72 3.44 22.35
C ASN A 160 -24.75 2.30 23.38
N GLY A 161 -23.96 1.26 23.18
CA GLY A 161 -23.84 0.08 24.07
C GLY A 161 -25.07 -0.83 24.12
N LYS A 162 -26.14 -0.53 23.35
CA LYS A 162 -27.40 -1.28 23.41
C LYS A 162 -27.37 -2.58 22.61
N ASP A 163 -26.62 -2.59 21.51
CA ASP A 163 -26.50 -3.75 20.65
C ASP A 163 -25.10 -4.33 20.75
N ASN A 164 -25.04 -5.64 20.95
CA ASN A 164 -23.80 -6.39 21.07
C ASN A 164 -23.90 -7.68 20.26
N LYS A 165 -22.85 -8.03 19.54
CA LYS A 165 -22.69 -9.34 18.89
C LYS A 165 -21.40 -9.97 19.38
N SER A 166 -21.44 -11.24 19.72
CA SER A 166 -20.26 -12.02 20.09
C SER A 166 -20.32 -13.37 19.37
N TYR A 167 -19.20 -13.72 18.76
CA TYR A 167 -19.06 -14.99 18.05
C TYR A 167 -17.82 -15.71 18.54
N GLU A 168 -17.97 -16.98 18.89
CA GLU A 168 -16.83 -17.86 19.10
C GLU A 168 -16.19 -18.16 17.75
N VAL A 169 -14.89 -17.87 17.61
CA VAL A 169 -14.13 -18.09 16.37
C VAL A 169 -13.42 -19.43 16.42
N PHE A 170 -12.70 -19.69 17.51
CA PHE A 170 -11.90 -20.89 17.65
C PHE A 170 -11.55 -21.19 19.11
N ASN A 171 -11.44 -22.49 19.42
CA ASN A 171 -11.00 -22.97 20.73
C ASN A 171 -9.59 -23.55 20.59
N PHE A 172 -8.58 -22.80 21.00
CA PHE A 172 -7.18 -23.20 20.88
C PHE A 172 -6.86 -24.36 21.84
N PRO A 173 -6.37 -25.50 21.33
CA PRO A 173 -5.93 -26.61 22.18
C PRO A 173 -4.54 -26.37 22.79
N GLY A 174 -3.80 -25.35 22.33
CA GLY A 174 -2.46 -24.99 22.74
C GLY A 174 -2.04 -23.64 22.19
N PRO A 175 -0.74 -23.29 22.22
CA PRO A 175 -0.24 -22.06 21.64
C PRO A 175 -0.54 -21.92 20.15
N GLY A 176 -0.77 -20.68 19.69
CA GLY A 176 -1.07 -20.40 18.29
C GLY A 176 -0.93 -18.92 17.94
N VAL A 177 -1.53 -18.55 16.82
CA VAL A 177 -1.63 -17.16 16.36
C VAL A 177 -3.08 -16.85 16.03
N ALA A 178 -3.57 -15.71 16.46
CA ALA A 178 -4.87 -15.18 16.11
C ALA A 178 -4.70 -13.94 15.22
N LEU A 179 -5.56 -13.82 14.21
CA LEU A 179 -5.60 -12.73 13.27
C LEU A 179 -7.03 -12.25 13.10
N SER A 180 -7.26 -10.95 13.16
CA SER A 180 -8.54 -10.31 12.86
C SER A 180 -8.37 -9.28 11.76
N MET A 181 -9.25 -9.33 10.76
CA MET A 181 -9.35 -8.33 9.70
C MET A 181 -10.78 -7.79 9.65
N TYR A 182 -10.92 -6.55 9.17
CA TYR A 182 -12.23 -5.94 8.98
C TYR A 182 -12.33 -5.34 7.59
N ASN A 183 -13.58 -5.19 7.12
CA ASN A 183 -13.87 -4.50 5.88
C ASN A 183 -14.85 -3.35 6.13
N PHE A 184 -14.87 -2.40 5.23
CA PHE A 184 -15.72 -1.22 5.33
C PHE A 184 -16.78 -1.21 4.22
N CYS A 185 -17.99 -0.73 4.53
CA CYS A 185 -19.17 -0.81 3.67
C CYS A 185 -18.98 -0.31 2.23
N LEU A 186 -18.07 0.64 2.00
CA LEU A 186 -17.73 1.13 0.67
C LEU A 186 -17.19 0.05 -0.28
N LEU A 187 -16.73 -1.08 0.24
CA LEU A 187 -16.27 -2.22 -0.56
C LEU A 187 -17.40 -3.16 -0.98
N TYR A 188 -18.45 -3.26 -0.16
CA TYR A 188 -19.62 -4.04 -0.52
C TYR A 188 -20.44 -3.44 -1.67
N THR A 189 -20.38 -2.12 -1.82
CA THR A 189 -21.12 -1.39 -2.86
C THR A 189 -20.33 -1.19 -4.15
N SER A 190 -19.04 -1.44 -4.12
CA SER A 190 -18.16 -1.39 -5.30
C SER A 190 -17.77 -2.78 -5.79
N ASP A 191 -18.36 -3.82 -5.24
CA ASP A 191 -18.01 -5.18 -5.58
C ASP A 191 -18.64 -5.59 -6.90
N ALA A 192 -17.81 -5.67 -7.93
CA ALA A 192 -18.15 -6.26 -9.21
C ALA A 192 -18.21 -7.80 -9.15
N ALA A 193 -18.24 -8.41 -7.96
CA ALA A 193 -18.33 -9.85 -7.80
C ALA A 193 -19.78 -10.37 -7.85
N ASP A 194 -20.77 -9.48 -7.87
CA ASP A 194 -22.18 -9.81 -7.94
C ASP A 194 -22.78 -9.60 -9.36
N GLU A 195 -21.94 -9.37 -10.40
CA GLU A 195 -22.37 -9.36 -11.81
C GLU A 195 -21.87 -10.57 -12.60
#